data_66ccfa4dae99fa85f915a3f87cf14b5f
#
_entry.id   66ccfa4dae99fa85f915a3f87cf14b5f
#
_cell.length_a   1.000
_cell.length_b   1.000
_cell.length_c   1.000
_cell.angle_alpha   90.00
_cell.angle_beta   90.00
_cell.angle_gamma   90.00
#
_symmetry.space_group_name_H-M   'P 1'
#
loop_
_entity.id
_entity.type
_entity.pdbx_description
1 polymer ?
#
loop_
_entity_poly.entity_id
_entity_poly.type
_entity_poly.pdbx_seq_one_letter_code
_entity_poly.pdbx_strand_id
1 'polypeptide(L)'
;MIEVKNLSKQFKAPTEEKGLFGPKKKAFWAVKDLGFQIKRGSVASILGPNGCGKTTTLRMIAGMLTPSRGTVFVDSVDVRKDKQTVKSKIGYMTNNTSLYDRLNVIETVKFFAELNQIPADVYMPRAEKLFDQLDMRKYLNKRIADLSTGMKQKTSIVRTLIHDRFNCFR
;
A
#
# COMPACT_ATOMS: atom_id res chain seq x y z
N MET A 1 12.89 9.06 1.52
CA MET A 1 13.41 8.94 0.14
C MET A 1 13.22 7.51 -0.32
N ILE A 2 12.80 7.31 -1.58
CA ILE A 2 12.69 5.98 -2.18
C ILE A 2 13.63 5.91 -3.37
N GLU A 3 14.45 4.86 -3.44
CA GLU A 3 15.36 4.63 -4.55
C GLU A 3 15.13 3.23 -5.11
N VAL A 4 14.88 3.15 -6.41
CA VAL A 4 14.62 1.91 -7.15
C VAL A 4 15.78 1.66 -8.10
N LYS A 5 16.43 0.49 -8.00
CA LYS A 5 17.63 0.13 -8.78
C LYS A 5 17.41 -1.17 -9.56
N ASN A 6 17.42 -1.08 -10.90
CA ASN A 6 17.36 -2.21 -11.84
C ASN A 6 16.24 -3.22 -11.49
N LEU A 7 15.08 -2.70 -11.03
CA LEU A 7 13.99 -3.46 -10.47
C LEU A 7 13.31 -4.28 -11.56
N SER A 8 13.25 -5.60 -11.37
CA SER A 8 12.60 -6.49 -12.32
C SER A 8 11.77 -7.56 -11.59
N LYS A 9 10.62 -7.91 -12.16
CA LYS A 9 9.77 -8.99 -11.66
C LYS A 9 9.32 -9.89 -12.78
N GLN A 10 9.65 -11.16 -12.64
CA GLN A 10 9.21 -12.23 -13.53
C GLN A 10 8.15 -13.08 -12.82
N PHE A 11 7.11 -13.42 -13.53
CA PHE A 11 6.11 -14.42 -13.14
C PHE A 11 6.11 -15.60 -14.10
N LYS A 12 5.57 -16.73 -13.65
CA LYS A 12 5.30 -17.90 -14.45
C LYS A 12 3.80 -18.07 -14.56
N ALA A 13 3.26 -18.04 -15.77
CA ALA A 13 1.86 -18.31 -16.06
C ALA A 13 1.72 -19.68 -16.74
N PRO A 14 0.66 -20.45 -16.44
CA PRO A 14 0.34 -21.65 -17.20
C PRO A 14 0.07 -21.26 -18.67
N THR A 15 0.51 -22.09 -19.62
CA THR A 15 0.19 -21.96 -21.03
C THR A 15 -0.91 -22.97 -21.39
N GLU A 16 -1.57 -22.76 -22.51
CA GLU A 16 -2.54 -23.74 -23.07
C GLU A 16 -1.88 -25.05 -23.51
N GLU A 17 -0.56 -25.04 -23.70
CA GLU A 17 0.21 -26.23 -24.05
C GLU A 17 0.28 -27.24 -22.91
N LYS A 18 -0.22 -28.44 -23.12
CA LYS A 18 -0.10 -29.56 -22.18
C LYS A 18 1.27 -30.22 -22.34
N GLY A 19 2.05 -30.30 -21.28
CA GLY A 19 3.24 -31.15 -21.22
C GLY A 19 2.89 -32.54 -20.68
N LEU A 20 3.86 -33.46 -20.68
CA LEU A 20 3.69 -34.85 -20.22
C LEU A 20 3.22 -34.94 -18.74
N PHE A 21 3.51 -33.91 -17.91
CA PHE A 21 3.19 -33.85 -16.47
C PHE A 21 2.34 -32.62 -16.10
N GLY A 22 1.53 -32.06 -17.02
CA GLY A 22 0.66 -30.92 -16.78
C GLY A 22 0.94 -29.71 -17.68
N PRO A 23 0.24 -28.58 -17.47
CA PRO A 23 0.39 -27.40 -18.33
C PRO A 23 1.82 -26.83 -18.23
N LYS A 24 2.43 -26.55 -19.38
CA LYS A 24 3.71 -25.85 -19.42
C LYS A 24 3.55 -24.45 -18.84
N LYS A 25 4.56 -23.96 -18.12
CA LYS A 25 4.57 -22.60 -17.56
C LYS A 25 5.49 -21.72 -18.38
N LYS A 26 4.96 -20.62 -18.93
CA LYS A 26 5.75 -19.60 -19.63
C LYS A 26 6.11 -18.47 -18.68
N ALA A 27 7.39 -18.11 -18.63
CA ALA A 27 7.85 -16.97 -17.84
C ALA A 27 7.62 -15.67 -18.62
N PHE A 28 7.13 -14.62 -17.94
CA PHE A 28 6.99 -13.29 -18.51
C PHE A 28 7.46 -12.24 -17.49
N TRP A 29 7.97 -11.12 -18.01
CA TRP A 29 8.40 -9.99 -17.21
C TRP A 29 7.23 -9.03 -17.02
N ALA A 30 6.75 -8.89 -15.79
CA ALA A 30 5.75 -7.90 -15.43
C ALA A 30 6.37 -6.50 -15.20
N VAL A 31 7.63 -6.47 -14.77
CA VAL A 31 8.48 -5.27 -14.67
C VAL A 31 9.87 -5.66 -15.12
N LYS A 32 10.53 -4.81 -15.92
CA LYS A 32 11.86 -5.08 -16.44
C LYS A 32 12.73 -3.82 -16.33
N ASP A 33 13.82 -3.95 -15.59
CA ASP A 33 14.91 -2.97 -15.45
C ASP A 33 14.45 -1.54 -15.13
N LEU A 34 13.53 -1.42 -14.16
CA LEU A 34 12.98 -0.14 -13.74
C LEU A 34 13.91 0.54 -12.71
N GLY A 35 14.27 1.81 -12.97
CA GLY A 35 15.07 2.62 -12.07
C GLY A 35 14.54 4.04 -11.94
N PHE A 36 14.39 4.53 -10.71
CA PHE A 36 14.03 5.91 -10.41
C PHE A 36 14.27 6.25 -8.94
N GLN A 37 14.17 7.54 -8.62
CA GLN A 37 14.23 8.03 -7.24
C GLN A 37 13.05 8.96 -6.94
N ILE A 38 12.52 8.88 -5.73
CA ILE A 38 11.50 9.78 -5.20
C ILE A 38 12.09 10.48 -3.97
N LYS A 39 12.20 11.80 -4.04
CA LYS A 39 12.72 12.61 -2.94
C LYS A 39 11.71 12.65 -1.78
N ARG A 40 12.19 12.86 -0.57
CA ARG A 40 11.33 13.07 0.60
C ARG A 40 10.47 14.33 0.40
N GLY A 41 9.19 14.28 0.79
CA GLY A 41 8.25 15.39 0.64
C GLY A 41 7.72 15.61 -0.78
N SER A 42 8.14 14.80 -1.78
CA SER A 42 7.59 14.89 -3.13
C SER A 42 6.42 13.94 -3.34
N VAL A 43 5.54 14.30 -4.28
CA VAL A 43 4.48 13.43 -4.81
C VAL A 43 4.93 12.88 -6.15
N ALA A 44 4.79 11.58 -6.35
CA ALA A 44 5.11 10.90 -7.60
C ALA A 44 3.95 10.02 -8.07
N SER A 45 3.75 9.92 -9.38
CA SER A 45 2.75 9.05 -9.99
C SER A 45 3.39 8.08 -10.99
N ILE A 46 2.89 6.84 -11.00
CA ILE A 46 3.24 5.85 -12.03
C ILE A 46 2.08 5.76 -13.01
N LEU A 47 2.32 6.21 -14.24
CA LEU A 47 1.34 6.22 -15.32
C LEU A 47 1.61 5.10 -16.33
N GLY A 48 0.58 4.60 -16.97
CA GLY A 48 0.68 3.58 -18.00
C GLY A 48 -0.60 2.76 -18.16
N PRO A 49 -0.72 1.94 -19.22
CA PRO A 49 -1.89 1.10 -19.50
C PRO A 49 -2.09 0.01 -18.44
N ASN A 50 -3.26 -0.64 -18.46
CA ASN A 50 -3.51 -1.78 -17.59
C ASN A 50 -2.55 -2.93 -17.95
N GLY A 51 -2.04 -3.62 -16.91
CA GLY A 51 -1.07 -4.71 -17.10
C GLY A 51 0.40 -4.29 -17.23
N CYS A 52 0.74 -2.99 -17.35
CA CYS A 52 2.13 -2.55 -17.51
C CYS A 52 3.00 -2.65 -16.24
N GLY A 53 2.51 -3.24 -15.15
CA GLY A 53 3.31 -3.49 -13.96
C GLY A 53 3.21 -2.45 -12.84
N LYS A 54 2.34 -1.42 -12.92
CA LYS A 54 2.19 -0.38 -11.87
C LYS A 54 2.00 -0.97 -10.48
N THR A 55 0.98 -1.79 -10.29
CA THR A 55 0.68 -2.43 -9.01
C THR A 55 1.79 -3.38 -8.56
N THR A 56 2.42 -4.08 -9.50
CA THR A 56 3.57 -4.96 -9.22
C THR A 56 4.75 -4.15 -8.67
N THR A 57 5.04 -3.01 -9.29
CA THR A 57 6.09 -2.08 -8.84
C THR A 57 5.80 -1.55 -7.44
N LEU A 58 4.59 -1.03 -7.19
CA LEU A 58 4.20 -0.53 -5.87
C LEU A 58 4.27 -1.62 -4.78
N ARG A 59 3.84 -2.85 -5.08
CA ARG A 59 3.96 -3.99 -4.15
C ARG A 59 5.41 -4.36 -3.84
N MET A 60 6.32 -4.25 -4.81
CA MET A 60 7.75 -4.46 -4.58
C MET A 60 8.34 -3.36 -3.69
N ILE A 61 8.00 -2.09 -3.94
CA ILE A 61 8.43 -0.95 -3.12
C ILE A 61 7.93 -1.11 -1.68
N ALA A 62 6.68 -1.53 -1.50
CA ALA A 62 6.08 -1.75 -0.18
C ALA A 62 6.57 -3.03 0.55
N GLY A 63 7.52 -3.77 -0.03
CA GLY A 63 8.01 -5.01 0.57
C GLY A 63 7.00 -6.17 0.60
N MET A 64 5.88 -6.04 -0.12
CA MET A 64 4.84 -7.08 -0.22
C MET A 64 5.19 -8.15 -1.26
N LEU A 65 6.04 -7.80 -2.21
CA LEU A 65 6.47 -8.67 -3.29
C LEU A 65 7.99 -8.62 -3.44
N THR A 66 8.64 -9.78 -3.43
CA THR A 66 10.09 -9.85 -3.62
C THR A 66 10.45 -9.66 -5.09
N PRO A 67 11.34 -8.72 -5.43
CA PRO A 67 11.88 -8.56 -6.77
C PRO A 67 12.60 -9.82 -7.26
N SER A 68 12.54 -10.08 -8.57
CA SER A 68 13.35 -11.14 -9.21
C SER A 68 14.79 -10.68 -9.43
N ARG A 69 14.98 -9.37 -9.74
CA ARG A 69 16.30 -8.70 -9.87
C ARG A 69 16.19 -7.28 -9.34
N GLY A 70 17.34 -6.68 -9.03
CA GLY A 70 17.42 -5.34 -8.49
C GLY A 70 16.92 -5.22 -7.06
N THR A 71 16.81 -4.03 -6.56
CA THR A 71 16.33 -3.76 -5.20
C THR A 71 15.65 -2.39 -5.08
N VAL A 72 15.01 -2.17 -3.93
CA VAL A 72 14.42 -0.89 -3.54
C VAL A 72 14.97 -0.51 -2.17
N PHE A 73 15.33 0.76 -2.02
CA PHE A 73 15.65 1.34 -0.73
C PHE A 73 14.54 2.31 -0.30
N VAL A 74 14.07 2.15 0.91
CA VAL A 74 13.11 3.07 1.56
C VAL A 74 13.80 3.67 2.77
N ASP A 75 14.08 4.97 2.72
CA ASP A 75 14.90 5.67 3.72
C ASP A 75 16.17 4.88 4.09
N SER A 76 16.93 4.50 3.06
CA SER A 76 18.19 3.73 3.12
C SER A 76 18.04 2.26 3.57
N VAL A 77 16.83 1.76 3.83
CA VAL A 77 16.58 0.36 4.19
C VAL A 77 16.30 -0.46 2.93
N ASP A 78 17.10 -1.48 2.67
CA ASP A 78 16.93 -2.40 1.54
C ASP A 78 15.71 -3.33 1.76
N VAL A 79 14.73 -3.25 0.88
CA VAL A 79 13.49 -4.05 0.94
C VAL A 79 13.75 -5.57 0.89
N ARG A 80 14.86 -6.02 0.32
CA ARG A 80 15.21 -7.44 0.24
C ARG A 80 15.80 -7.98 1.55
N LYS A 81 16.48 -7.10 2.32
CA LYS A 81 17.16 -7.46 3.55
C LYS A 81 16.26 -7.32 4.76
N ASP A 82 15.49 -6.24 4.83
CA ASP A 82 14.63 -5.96 5.98
C ASP A 82 13.25 -5.45 5.54
N LYS A 83 12.40 -6.41 5.18
CA LYS A 83 11.00 -6.13 4.78
C LYS A 83 10.16 -5.58 5.94
N GLN A 84 10.46 -5.98 7.18
CA GLN A 84 9.67 -5.59 8.34
C GLN A 84 9.84 -4.09 8.62
N THR A 85 11.08 -3.61 8.66
CA THR A 85 11.37 -2.17 8.81
C THR A 85 10.83 -1.37 7.63
N VAL A 86 10.90 -1.88 6.40
CA VAL A 86 10.30 -1.18 5.25
C VAL A 86 8.78 -1.07 5.41
N LYS A 87 8.09 -2.15 5.79
CA LYS A 87 6.63 -2.13 6.02
C LYS A 87 6.21 -1.16 7.13
N SER A 88 7.01 -1.02 8.19
CA SER A 88 6.73 -0.07 9.26
C SER A 88 6.88 1.40 8.82
N LYS A 89 7.60 1.68 7.75
CA LYS A 89 7.82 3.03 7.17
C LYS A 89 6.82 3.40 6.07
N ILE A 90 5.98 2.47 5.62
CA ILE A 90 5.10 2.66 4.47
C ILE A 90 3.63 2.52 4.89
N GLY A 91 2.81 3.51 4.54
CA GLY A 91 1.37 3.39 4.47
C GLY A 91 0.96 2.89 3.08
N TYR A 92 0.26 1.76 2.99
CA TYR A 92 -0.22 1.21 1.74
C TYR A 92 -1.74 1.18 1.68
N MET A 93 -2.29 1.82 0.66
CA MET A 93 -3.73 1.86 0.42
C MET A 93 -4.07 1.14 -0.88
N THR A 94 -5.08 0.31 -0.87
CA THR A 94 -5.60 -0.39 -2.06
C THR A 94 -6.92 0.22 -2.50
N ASN A 95 -7.31 -0.02 -3.76
CA ASN A 95 -8.62 0.41 -4.27
C ASN A 95 -9.79 -0.23 -3.50
N ASN A 96 -9.61 -1.47 -3.02
CA ASN A 96 -10.53 -2.08 -2.07
C ASN A 96 -10.14 -1.59 -0.67
N THR A 97 -11.02 -0.83 -0.05
CA THR A 97 -10.76 -0.18 1.24
C THR A 97 -10.56 -1.18 2.37
N SER A 98 -11.02 -2.43 2.22
CA SER A 98 -10.92 -3.50 3.24
C SER A 98 -11.32 -3.01 4.63
N LEU A 99 -12.39 -2.22 4.70
CA LEU A 99 -12.97 -1.74 5.95
C LEU A 99 -14.02 -2.74 6.44
N TYR A 100 -14.23 -2.80 7.75
CA TYR A 100 -15.22 -3.67 8.37
C TYR A 100 -16.58 -2.97 8.40
N ASP A 101 -17.55 -3.46 7.66
CA ASP A 101 -18.89 -2.85 7.47
C ASP A 101 -19.66 -2.63 8.78
N ARG A 102 -19.42 -3.46 9.79
CA ARG A 102 -20.10 -3.39 11.09
C ARG A 102 -19.58 -2.29 12.01
N LEU A 103 -18.34 -1.85 11.82
CA LEU A 103 -17.73 -0.77 12.59
C LEU A 103 -18.19 0.60 12.08
N ASN A 104 -18.20 1.59 12.96
CA ASN A 104 -18.30 2.99 12.57
C ASN A 104 -16.90 3.56 12.22
N VAL A 105 -16.85 4.83 11.79
CA VAL A 105 -15.60 5.46 11.34
C VAL A 105 -14.57 5.54 12.47
N ILE A 106 -14.99 5.98 13.67
CA ILE A 106 -14.07 6.14 14.80
C ILE A 106 -13.60 4.77 15.34
N GLU A 107 -14.51 3.79 15.41
CA GLU A 107 -14.15 2.41 15.80
C GLU A 107 -13.16 1.79 14.82
N THR A 108 -13.33 2.04 13.51
CA THR A 108 -12.40 1.57 12.50
C THR A 108 -10.99 2.14 12.73
N VAL A 109 -10.88 3.44 12.97
CA VAL A 109 -9.59 4.08 13.22
C VAL A 109 -8.95 3.56 14.50
N LYS A 110 -9.74 3.46 15.58
CA LYS A 110 -9.31 2.87 16.86
C LYS A 110 -8.79 1.45 16.69
N PHE A 111 -9.57 0.58 16.03
CA PHE A 111 -9.19 -0.81 15.76
C PHE A 111 -7.83 -0.94 15.06
N PHE A 112 -7.60 -0.15 14.00
CA PHE A 112 -6.33 -0.20 13.29
C PHE A 112 -5.17 0.45 14.06
N ALA A 113 -5.42 1.45 14.90
CA ALA A 113 -4.42 2.01 15.80
C ALA A 113 -3.97 0.98 16.83
N GLU A 114 -4.91 0.32 17.49
CA GLU A 114 -4.65 -0.73 18.49
C GLU A 114 -3.93 -1.95 17.87
N LEU A 115 -4.35 -2.39 16.67
CA LEU A 115 -3.68 -3.46 15.92
C LEU A 115 -2.21 -3.16 15.65
N ASN A 116 -1.87 -1.89 15.48
CA ASN A 116 -0.48 -1.43 15.28
C ASN A 116 0.17 -0.92 16.56
N GLN A 117 -0.43 -1.17 17.72
CA GLN A 117 0.08 -0.81 19.04
C GLN A 117 0.38 0.69 19.20
N ILE A 118 -0.46 1.55 18.62
CA ILE A 118 -0.34 3.00 18.74
C ILE A 118 -1.18 3.45 19.93
N PRO A 119 -0.59 4.09 20.95
CA PRO A 119 -1.31 4.59 22.11
C PRO A 119 -2.39 5.63 21.74
N ALA A 120 -3.46 5.70 22.53
CA ALA A 120 -4.60 6.56 22.23
C ALA A 120 -4.25 8.06 22.24
N ASP A 121 -3.40 8.49 23.14
CA ASP A 121 -2.86 9.86 23.24
C ASP A 121 -2.03 10.25 22.00
N VAL A 122 -1.51 9.28 21.25
CA VAL A 122 -0.75 9.50 20.02
C VAL A 122 -1.66 9.51 18.80
N TYR A 123 -2.56 8.51 18.64
CA TYR A 123 -3.34 8.42 17.40
C TYR A 123 -4.57 9.35 17.40
N MET A 124 -5.19 9.63 18.55
CA MET A 124 -6.43 10.43 18.58
C MET A 124 -6.23 11.86 18.05
N PRO A 125 -5.21 12.63 18.50
CA PRO A 125 -5.00 13.98 17.96
C PRO A 125 -4.72 13.97 16.44
N ARG A 126 -4.05 12.94 15.95
CA ARG A 126 -3.79 12.78 14.50
C ARG A 126 -5.07 12.47 13.73
N ALA A 127 -5.88 11.56 14.26
CA ALA A 127 -7.16 11.19 13.66
C ALA A 127 -8.11 12.38 13.59
N GLU A 128 -8.23 13.16 14.67
CA GLU A 128 -9.06 14.37 14.72
C GLU A 128 -8.65 15.38 13.65
N LYS A 129 -7.35 15.69 13.56
CA LYS A 129 -6.83 16.58 12.52
C LYS A 129 -7.17 16.08 11.10
N LEU A 130 -7.04 14.77 10.85
CA LEU A 130 -7.38 14.18 9.56
C LEU A 130 -8.88 14.19 9.30
N PHE A 131 -9.70 13.98 10.32
CA PHE A 131 -11.17 14.09 10.19
C PHE A 131 -11.59 15.51 9.83
N ASP A 132 -10.95 16.54 10.38
CA ASP A 132 -11.20 17.93 10.00
C ASP A 132 -10.80 18.20 8.55
N GLN A 133 -9.56 17.84 8.19
CA GLN A 133 -9.04 18.06 6.84
C GLN A 133 -9.84 17.34 5.73
N LEU A 134 -10.52 16.26 6.08
CA LEU A 134 -11.30 15.45 5.15
C LEU A 134 -12.82 15.67 5.27
N ASP A 135 -13.29 16.63 6.09
CA ASP A 135 -14.71 16.90 6.37
C ASP A 135 -15.47 15.65 6.82
N MET A 136 -14.88 14.86 7.71
CA MET A 136 -15.45 13.60 8.18
C MET A 136 -16.10 13.66 9.57
N ARG A 137 -15.95 14.75 10.34
CA ARG A 137 -16.45 14.84 11.73
C ARG A 137 -17.92 14.45 11.90
N LYS A 138 -18.78 14.87 11.01
CA LYS A 138 -20.22 14.55 11.06
C LYS A 138 -20.58 13.09 10.80
N TYR A 139 -19.60 12.28 10.38
CA TYR A 139 -19.80 10.88 10.02
C TYR A 139 -19.10 9.89 10.96
N LEU A 140 -18.46 10.36 12.04
CA LEU A 140 -17.63 9.53 12.92
C LEU A 140 -18.40 8.33 13.50
N ASN A 141 -19.67 8.52 13.84
CA ASN A 141 -20.52 7.47 14.41
C ASN A 141 -21.32 6.70 13.34
N LYS A 142 -21.15 7.03 12.04
CA LYS A 142 -21.83 6.34 10.96
C LYS A 142 -21.13 5.03 10.64
N ARG A 143 -21.90 3.93 10.47
CA ARG A 143 -21.34 2.64 10.10
C ARG A 143 -20.68 2.67 8.73
N ILE A 144 -19.61 1.91 8.55
CA ILE A 144 -18.89 1.81 7.27
C ILE A 144 -19.82 1.33 6.15
N ALA A 145 -20.72 0.39 6.45
CA ALA A 145 -21.73 -0.07 5.48
C ALA A 145 -22.50 1.09 4.83
N ASP A 146 -22.86 2.10 5.63
CA ASP A 146 -23.75 3.22 5.24
C ASP A 146 -23.00 4.40 4.60
N LEU A 147 -21.70 4.29 4.44
CA LEU A 147 -20.86 5.33 3.83
C LEU A 147 -20.86 5.22 2.30
N SER A 148 -20.83 6.37 1.63
CA SER A 148 -20.52 6.42 0.20
C SER A 148 -19.09 5.92 -0.09
N THR A 149 -18.82 5.54 -1.33
CA THR A 149 -17.48 5.11 -1.77
C THR A 149 -16.40 6.14 -1.43
N GLY A 150 -16.69 7.44 -1.66
CA GLY A 150 -15.76 8.52 -1.33
C GLY A 150 -15.50 8.63 0.18
N MET A 151 -16.54 8.46 1.02
CA MET A 151 -16.39 8.47 2.48
C MET A 151 -15.60 7.25 2.98
N LYS A 152 -15.83 6.07 2.41
CA LYS A 152 -15.02 4.87 2.67
C LYS A 152 -13.56 5.10 2.31
N GLN A 153 -13.28 5.76 1.19
CA GLN A 153 -11.91 6.14 0.81
C GLN A 153 -11.29 7.13 1.80
N LYS A 154 -12.02 8.17 2.22
CA LYS A 154 -11.55 9.12 3.25
C LYS A 154 -11.22 8.40 4.57
N THR A 155 -12.09 7.50 5.03
CA THR A 155 -11.83 6.68 6.22
C THR A 155 -10.57 5.81 6.05
N SER A 156 -10.37 5.23 4.86
CA SER A 156 -9.18 4.44 4.56
C SER A 156 -7.89 5.30 4.56
N ILE A 157 -7.98 6.56 4.14
CA ILE A 157 -6.87 7.53 4.24
C ILE A 157 -6.52 7.79 5.70
N VAL A 158 -7.51 8.12 6.55
CA VAL A 158 -7.27 8.33 7.99
C VAL A 158 -6.60 7.11 8.60
N ARG A 159 -7.18 5.92 8.41
CA ARG A 159 -6.61 4.65 8.88
C ARG A 159 -5.14 4.46 8.47
N THR A 160 -4.78 4.88 7.26
CA THR A 160 -3.42 4.69 6.74
C THR A 160 -2.45 5.72 7.29
N LEU A 161 -2.92 6.94 7.58
CA LEU A 161 -2.06 8.05 8.01
C LEU A 161 -1.87 8.16 9.54
N ILE A 162 -2.74 7.54 10.35
CA ILE A 162 -2.59 7.58 11.82
C ILE A 162 -1.27 7.00 12.33
N HIS A 163 -0.62 6.16 11.53
CA HIS A 163 0.65 5.52 11.88
C HIS A 163 1.87 6.42 11.73
N ASP A 164 1.70 7.66 11.26
CA ASP A 164 2.81 8.59 10.97
C ASP A 164 3.89 8.00 10.04
N ARG A 165 3.45 7.22 9.06
CA ARG A 165 4.35 6.61 8.09
C ARG A 165 4.72 7.62 7.01
N PHE A 166 6.01 7.75 6.74
CA PHE A 166 6.56 8.80 5.87
C PHE A 166 6.28 8.61 4.37
N ASN A 167 5.86 7.41 3.96
CA ASN A 167 5.64 7.07 2.55
C ASN A 167 4.26 6.44 2.39
N CYS A 168 3.37 7.06 1.61
CA CYS A 168 2.05 6.52 1.29
C CYS A 168 1.95 6.16 -0.19
N PHE A 169 1.41 4.97 -0.48
CA PHE A 169 1.14 4.48 -1.83
C PHE A 169 -0.35 4.17 -2.01
N ARG A 170 -0.84 4.50 -3.21
CA ARG A 170 -2.21 4.18 -3.63
C ARG A 170 -2.20 3.44 -4.98
#